data_552be858836481647431443bfd3d49a3
#
_entry.id   552be858836481647431443bfd3d49a3
#
_cell.length_a   1.000
_cell.length_b   1.000
_cell.length_c   1.000
_cell.angle_alpha   90.00
_cell.angle_beta   90.00
_cell.angle_gamma   90.00
#
_symmetry.space_group_name_H-M   'P 1'
#
loop_
_entity.id
_entity.type
_entity.pdbx_description
1 polymer ?
#
loop_
_entity_poly.entity_id
_entity_poly.type
_entity_poly.pdbx_seq_one_letter_code
_entity_poly.pdbx_strand_id
1 'polypeptide(L)'
;MKFLLSTLAATICFATATSAFASGADPLVTIQKKWAVCQYESKDTDNQIYCLENLIKRNEEALKQEPNRQELKVWLAINKSSLAGADGGLGALSLVKEAKVLLEQVIDKAPETLNGSAFTSLGSLYYKVPGWPIGFGDDEMAEKMLRKALEINPDGIDPNYFYADFLAQDGRKKEAIQYLTKAQKAPPRADRPLADQGRKQEIAKLLGELQ
;
A
#
# COMPACT_ATOMS: atom_id res chain seq x y z
N MET A 1 -56.59 -34.57 -52.73
CA MET A 1 -55.23 -34.06 -52.68
C MET A 1 -55.12 -33.20 -51.44
N LYS A 2 -54.56 -33.75 -50.35
CA LYS A 2 -54.32 -33.01 -49.06
C LYS A 2 -52.81 -32.84 -48.92
N PHE A 3 -52.34 -31.59 -48.96
CA PHE A 3 -50.95 -31.21 -48.68
C PHE A 3 -50.79 -31.08 -47.17
N LEU A 4 -49.89 -31.88 -46.60
CA LEU A 4 -49.44 -31.74 -45.23
C LEU A 4 -48.18 -30.78 -45.24
N LEU A 5 -48.35 -29.62 -44.59
CA LEU A 5 -47.19 -28.75 -44.26
C LEU A 5 -46.56 -29.26 -42.96
N SER A 6 -45.33 -29.70 -43.05
CA SER A 6 -44.51 -30.07 -41.93
C SER A 6 -43.70 -28.80 -41.47
N THR A 7 -44.03 -28.28 -40.30
CA THR A 7 -43.30 -27.17 -39.69
C THR A 7 -42.11 -27.72 -38.88
N LEU A 8 -40.90 -27.45 -39.36
CA LEU A 8 -39.64 -27.77 -38.68
C LEU A 8 -39.36 -26.70 -37.64
N ALA A 9 -39.52 -27.02 -36.36
CA ALA A 9 -39.13 -26.13 -35.26
C ALA A 9 -37.63 -26.29 -34.98
N ALA A 10 -36.85 -25.26 -35.33
CA ALA A 10 -35.43 -25.19 -34.99
C ALA A 10 -35.26 -24.71 -33.54
N THR A 11 -34.87 -25.62 -32.68
CA THR A 11 -34.52 -25.30 -31.27
C THR A 11 -33.10 -24.72 -31.25
N ILE A 12 -33.00 -23.39 -31.03
CA ILE A 12 -31.73 -22.69 -30.81
C ILE A 12 -31.31 -22.91 -29.36
N CYS A 13 -30.35 -23.81 -29.11
CA CYS A 13 -29.68 -23.91 -27.80
C CYS A 13 -28.73 -22.72 -27.61
N PHE A 14 -29.13 -21.77 -26.80
CA PHE A 14 -28.20 -20.76 -26.28
C PHE A 14 -27.26 -21.44 -25.27
N ALA A 15 -26.06 -21.76 -25.69
CA ALA A 15 -24.98 -22.13 -24.78
C ALA A 15 -24.55 -20.86 -24.02
N THR A 16 -25.01 -20.71 -22.81
CA THR A 16 -24.46 -19.72 -21.85
C THR A 16 -23.05 -20.19 -21.49
N ALA A 17 -22.03 -19.57 -22.10
CA ALA A 17 -20.67 -19.72 -21.67
C ALA A 17 -20.55 -19.07 -20.29
N THR A 18 -20.71 -19.85 -19.23
CA THR A 18 -20.27 -19.48 -17.90
C THR A 18 -18.75 -19.40 -17.94
N SER A 19 -18.21 -18.18 -18.00
CA SER A 19 -16.79 -17.91 -17.77
C SER A 19 -16.46 -18.42 -16.38
N ALA A 20 -15.85 -19.60 -16.31
CA ALA A 20 -15.22 -20.08 -15.09
C ALA A 20 -14.12 -19.08 -14.76
N PHE A 21 -14.36 -18.20 -13.79
CA PHE A 21 -13.31 -17.44 -13.16
C PHE A 21 -12.33 -18.46 -12.58
N ALA A 22 -11.17 -18.56 -13.21
CA ALA A 22 -10.04 -19.27 -12.61
C ALA A 22 -9.87 -18.66 -11.21
N SER A 23 -9.87 -19.50 -10.18
CA SER A 23 -9.62 -19.11 -8.78
C SER A 23 -8.14 -18.75 -8.61
N GLY A 24 -7.75 -17.63 -9.21
CA GLY A 24 -6.47 -16.99 -8.97
C GLY A 24 -6.50 -16.35 -7.57
N ALA A 25 -5.39 -16.41 -6.86
CA ALA A 25 -5.25 -15.70 -5.58
C ALA A 25 -5.62 -14.21 -5.77
N ASP A 26 -6.29 -13.63 -4.77
CA ASP A 26 -6.63 -12.19 -4.78
C ASP A 26 -5.40 -11.35 -5.15
N PRO A 27 -5.48 -10.50 -6.20
CA PRO A 27 -4.35 -9.68 -6.63
C PRO A 27 -3.80 -8.81 -5.49
N LEU A 28 -4.64 -8.36 -4.56
CA LEU A 28 -4.22 -7.61 -3.38
C LEU A 28 -3.24 -8.42 -2.52
N VAL A 29 -3.59 -9.64 -2.17
CA VAL A 29 -2.73 -10.54 -1.35
C VAL A 29 -1.40 -10.80 -2.05
N THR A 30 -1.44 -11.01 -3.36
CA THR A 30 -0.23 -11.21 -4.18
C THR A 30 0.67 -9.98 -4.16
N ILE A 31 0.10 -8.78 -4.34
CA ILE A 31 0.82 -7.50 -4.31
C ILE A 31 1.45 -7.28 -2.93
N GLN A 32 0.70 -7.50 -1.86
CA GLN A 32 1.17 -7.34 -0.48
C GLN A 32 2.36 -8.23 -0.16
N LYS A 33 2.27 -9.52 -0.50
CA LYS A 33 3.36 -10.47 -0.30
C LYS A 33 4.59 -10.12 -1.13
N LYS A 34 4.39 -9.75 -2.41
CA LYS A 34 5.50 -9.41 -3.29
C LYS A 34 6.20 -8.12 -2.86
N TRP A 35 5.46 -7.13 -2.37
CA TRP A 35 6.07 -5.92 -1.80
C TRP A 35 7.01 -6.26 -0.65
N ALA A 36 6.60 -7.13 0.28
CA ALA A 36 7.45 -7.53 1.39
C ALA A 36 8.74 -8.21 0.92
N VAL A 37 8.67 -9.04 -0.13
CA VAL A 37 9.86 -9.63 -0.77
C VAL A 37 10.75 -8.54 -1.38
N CYS A 38 10.17 -7.61 -2.17
CA CYS A 38 10.94 -6.50 -2.75
C CYS A 38 11.60 -5.63 -1.68
N GLN A 39 10.90 -5.38 -0.56
CA GLN A 39 11.36 -4.49 0.50
C GLN A 39 12.42 -5.11 1.40
N TYR A 40 12.30 -6.40 1.73
CA TYR A 40 13.06 -7.02 2.81
C TYR A 40 13.98 -8.18 2.37
N GLU A 41 13.82 -8.70 1.15
CA GLU A 41 14.60 -9.83 0.64
C GLU A 41 15.41 -9.50 -0.63
N SER A 42 15.35 -8.26 -1.13
CA SER A 42 16.19 -7.84 -2.25
C SER A 42 17.66 -7.84 -1.84
N LYS A 43 18.52 -8.38 -2.70
CA LYS A 43 19.96 -8.53 -2.43
C LYS A 43 20.69 -7.19 -2.39
N ASP A 44 20.24 -6.25 -3.18
CA ASP A 44 20.81 -4.91 -3.35
C ASP A 44 19.73 -3.94 -3.85
N THR A 45 20.08 -2.67 -3.96
CA THR A 45 19.18 -1.60 -4.40
C THR A 45 18.67 -1.79 -5.82
N ASP A 46 19.52 -2.24 -6.75
CA ASP A 46 19.11 -2.42 -8.15
C ASP A 46 18.05 -3.53 -8.28
N ASN A 47 18.24 -4.64 -7.56
CA ASN A 47 17.24 -5.70 -7.47
C ASN A 47 15.94 -5.23 -6.81
N GLN A 48 16.02 -4.36 -5.80
CA GLN A 48 14.84 -3.77 -5.15
C GLN A 48 14.07 -2.87 -6.12
N ILE A 49 14.75 -1.98 -6.82
CA ILE A 49 14.16 -1.09 -7.84
C ILE A 49 13.45 -1.92 -8.92
N TYR A 50 14.15 -2.88 -9.53
CA TYR A 50 13.57 -3.74 -10.56
C TYR A 50 12.34 -4.52 -10.06
N CYS A 51 12.40 -5.02 -8.82
CA CYS A 51 11.28 -5.72 -8.19
C CYS A 51 10.07 -4.80 -8.04
N LEU A 52 10.26 -3.58 -7.54
CA LEU A 52 9.19 -2.60 -7.29
C LEU A 52 8.60 -2.07 -8.60
N GLU A 53 9.40 -1.82 -9.63
CA GLU A 53 8.89 -1.43 -10.97
C GLU A 53 7.95 -2.47 -11.55
N ASN A 54 8.33 -3.75 -11.50
CA ASN A 54 7.47 -4.83 -11.97
C ASN A 54 6.20 -4.98 -11.12
N LEU A 55 6.30 -4.72 -9.81
CA LEU A 55 5.17 -4.77 -8.91
C LEU A 55 4.18 -3.62 -9.18
N ILE A 56 4.67 -2.42 -9.47
CA ILE A 56 3.84 -1.28 -9.88
C ILE A 56 3.03 -1.62 -11.13
N LYS A 57 3.68 -2.16 -12.18
CA LYS A 57 3.00 -2.58 -13.42
C LYS A 57 1.88 -3.58 -13.14
N ARG A 58 2.13 -4.59 -12.31
CA ARG A 58 1.11 -5.58 -11.92
C ARG A 58 -0.04 -4.96 -11.13
N ASN A 59 0.26 -4.01 -10.24
CA ASN A 59 -0.78 -3.33 -9.48
C ASN A 59 -1.63 -2.43 -10.37
N GLU A 60 -1.02 -1.73 -11.33
CA GLU A 60 -1.73 -0.94 -12.34
C GLU A 60 -2.64 -1.81 -13.23
N GLU A 61 -2.17 -3.00 -13.62
CA GLU A 61 -3.00 -3.97 -14.36
C GLU A 61 -4.20 -4.45 -13.53
N ALA A 62 -3.98 -4.80 -12.26
CA ALA A 62 -5.05 -5.19 -11.35
C ALA A 62 -6.05 -4.04 -11.15
N LEU A 63 -5.58 -2.81 -11.02
CA LEU A 63 -6.43 -1.64 -10.87
C LEU A 63 -7.22 -1.31 -12.14
N LYS A 64 -6.71 -1.62 -13.35
CA LYS A 64 -7.47 -1.51 -14.60
C LYS A 64 -8.65 -2.49 -14.63
N GLN A 65 -8.49 -3.68 -14.06
CA GLN A 65 -9.56 -4.68 -13.96
C GLN A 65 -10.58 -4.31 -12.86
N GLU A 66 -10.11 -3.72 -11.77
CA GLU A 66 -10.90 -3.35 -10.60
C GLU A 66 -10.73 -1.86 -10.24
N PRO A 67 -11.20 -0.90 -11.09
CA PRO A 67 -10.84 0.52 -10.97
C PRO A 67 -11.36 1.21 -9.69
N ASN A 68 -12.37 0.63 -9.05
CA ASN A 68 -12.96 1.16 -7.83
C ASN A 68 -12.41 0.55 -6.54
N ARG A 69 -11.47 -0.41 -6.64
CA ARG A 69 -10.91 -1.10 -5.49
C ARG A 69 -9.88 -0.22 -4.77
N GLN A 70 -10.31 0.36 -3.65
CA GLN A 70 -9.51 1.34 -2.92
C GLN A 70 -8.22 0.72 -2.31
N GLU A 71 -8.26 -0.54 -1.92
CA GLU A 71 -7.10 -1.27 -1.42
C GLU A 71 -5.98 -1.35 -2.45
N LEU A 72 -6.31 -1.57 -3.72
CA LEU A 72 -5.31 -1.59 -4.81
C LEU A 72 -4.71 -0.20 -5.05
N LYS A 73 -5.49 0.89 -4.87
CA LYS A 73 -4.97 2.26 -4.94
C LYS A 73 -4.00 2.56 -3.82
N VAL A 74 -4.33 2.18 -2.58
CA VAL A 74 -3.41 2.31 -1.43
C VAL A 74 -2.10 1.59 -1.73
N TRP A 75 -2.17 0.35 -2.22
CA TRP A 75 -0.96 -0.43 -2.50
C TRP A 75 -0.17 0.08 -3.70
N LEU A 76 -0.84 0.66 -4.71
CA LEU A 76 -0.14 1.33 -5.80
C LEU A 76 0.66 2.54 -5.28
N ALA A 77 0.07 3.33 -4.38
CA ALA A 77 0.76 4.44 -3.74
C ALA A 77 1.94 3.97 -2.87
N ILE A 78 1.76 2.91 -2.07
CA ILE A 78 2.84 2.33 -1.26
C ILE A 78 3.99 1.84 -2.17
N ASN A 79 3.69 1.14 -3.27
CA ASN A 79 4.71 0.64 -4.19
C ASN A 79 5.48 1.78 -4.86
N LYS A 80 4.78 2.85 -5.31
CA LYS A 80 5.41 4.05 -5.88
C LYS A 80 6.27 4.78 -4.85
N SER A 81 5.82 4.90 -3.60
CA SER A 81 6.58 5.49 -2.50
C SER A 81 7.83 4.68 -2.15
N SER A 82 7.71 3.34 -2.14
CA SER A 82 8.85 2.45 -1.89
C SER A 82 9.90 2.54 -3.01
N LEU A 83 9.45 2.59 -4.27
CA LEU A 83 10.34 2.80 -5.41
C LEU A 83 11.04 4.15 -5.33
N ALA A 84 10.31 5.21 -5.00
CA ALA A 84 10.89 6.54 -4.83
C ALA A 84 11.97 6.58 -3.75
N GLY A 85 11.77 5.85 -2.65
CA GLY A 85 12.76 5.75 -1.58
C GLY A 85 13.99 4.92 -1.95
N ALA A 86 13.85 3.92 -2.82
CA ALA A 86 14.96 3.07 -3.29
C ALA A 86 15.78 3.73 -4.40
N ASP A 87 15.10 4.33 -5.40
CA ASP A 87 15.71 4.92 -6.59
C ASP A 87 16.30 6.32 -6.31
N GLY A 88 15.61 7.13 -5.52
CA GLY A 88 16.00 8.52 -5.27
C GLY A 88 15.94 9.40 -6.52
N GLY A 89 16.67 10.51 -6.49
CA GLY A 89 16.85 11.40 -7.65
C GLY A 89 15.56 12.14 -8.10
N LEU A 90 15.62 12.67 -9.34
CA LEU A 90 14.52 13.50 -9.88
C LEU A 90 13.24 12.70 -10.17
N GLY A 91 13.36 11.41 -10.51
CA GLY A 91 12.21 10.52 -10.76
C GLY A 91 11.38 10.26 -9.51
N ALA A 92 12.03 10.20 -8.35
CA ALA A 92 11.38 9.96 -7.07
C ALA A 92 10.28 10.97 -6.76
N LEU A 93 10.49 12.25 -7.09
CA LEU A 93 9.51 13.31 -6.82
C LEU A 93 8.21 13.12 -7.62
N SER A 94 8.30 12.62 -8.86
CA SER A 94 7.10 12.29 -9.65
C SER A 94 6.32 11.14 -9.00
N LEU A 95 7.01 10.08 -8.61
CA LEU A 95 6.40 8.90 -7.97
C LEU A 95 5.67 9.26 -6.67
N VAL A 96 6.28 10.08 -5.81
CA VAL A 96 5.62 10.48 -4.55
C VAL A 96 4.45 11.45 -4.76
N LYS A 97 4.48 12.29 -5.81
CA LYS A 97 3.32 13.12 -6.19
C LYS A 97 2.15 12.27 -6.66
N GLU A 98 2.40 11.27 -7.50
CA GLU A 98 1.38 10.32 -7.93
C GLU A 98 0.83 9.51 -6.75
N ALA A 99 1.69 9.03 -5.87
CA ALA A 99 1.28 8.34 -4.65
C ALA A 99 0.39 9.22 -3.76
N LYS A 100 0.75 10.49 -3.55
CA LYS A 100 -0.06 11.46 -2.80
C LYS A 100 -1.48 11.56 -3.36
N VAL A 101 -1.62 11.76 -4.67
CA VAL A 101 -2.93 11.87 -5.33
C VAL A 101 -3.79 10.61 -5.11
N LEU A 102 -3.20 9.42 -5.25
CA LEU A 102 -3.89 8.16 -5.00
C LEU A 102 -4.39 8.04 -3.56
N LEU A 103 -3.55 8.40 -2.59
CA LEU A 103 -3.89 8.34 -1.16
C LEU A 103 -4.99 9.34 -0.79
N GLU A 104 -4.94 10.55 -1.31
CA GLU A 104 -5.97 11.58 -1.13
C GLU A 104 -7.32 11.10 -1.69
N GLN A 105 -7.34 10.49 -2.87
CA GLN A 105 -8.57 9.91 -3.44
C GLN A 105 -9.17 8.79 -2.57
N VAL A 106 -8.31 7.99 -1.92
CA VAL A 106 -8.79 6.94 -1.01
C VAL A 106 -9.35 7.57 0.28
N ILE A 107 -8.67 8.55 0.84
CA ILE A 107 -9.12 9.26 2.05
C ILE A 107 -10.49 9.88 1.84
N ASP A 108 -10.72 10.51 0.67
CA ASP A 108 -11.98 11.14 0.33
C ASP A 108 -13.14 10.14 0.16
N LYS A 109 -12.86 8.95 -0.38
CA LYS A 109 -13.90 7.96 -0.73
C LYS A 109 -14.14 6.91 0.34
N ALA A 110 -13.08 6.42 0.97
CA ALA A 110 -13.10 5.29 1.89
C ALA A 110 -11.96 5.40 2.91
N PRO A 111 -12.01 6.34 3.85
CA PRO A 111 -10.91 6.67 4.77
C PRO A 111 -10.45 5.49 5.64
N GLU A 112 -11.33 4.54 5.92
CA GLU A 112 -11.00 3.37 6.75
C GLU A 112 -10.39 2.20 5.98
N THR A 113 -10.19 2.34 4.64
CA THR A 113 -9.59 1.30 3.80
C THR A 113 -8.29 0.80 4.40
N LEU A 114 -8.17 -0.53 4.55
CA LEU A 114 -7.01 -1.19 5.15
C LEU A 114 -6.64 -0.58 6.52
N ASN A 115 -7.65 -0.35 7.35
CA ASN A 115 -7.50 0.24 8.69
C ASN A 115 -6.75 1.58 8.66
N GLY A 116 -7.12 2.48 7.76
CA GLY A 116 -6.55 3.82 7.66
C GLY A 116 -5.14 3.88 7.07
N SER A 117 -4.71 2.85 6.32
CA SER A 117 -3.37 2.82 5.69
C SER A 117 -3.08 4.01 4.79
N ALA A 118 -4.11 4.61 4.19
CA ALA A 118 -3.93 5.82 3.37
C ALA A 118 -3.41 6.99 4.20
N PHE A 119 -3.90 7.17 5.42
CA PHE A 119 -3.42 8.21 6.33
C PHE A 119 -1.98 7.95 6.78
N THR A 120 -1.65 6.70 7.15
CA THR A 120 -0.27 6.32 7.51
C THR A 120 0.70 6.63 6.37
N SER A 121 0.35 6.21 5.16
CA SER A 121 1.23 6.39 3.99
C SER A 121 1.34 7.86 3.58
N LEU A 122 0.25 8.62 3.60
CA LEU A 122 0.26 10.04 3.26
C LEU A 122 1.04 10.85 4.29
N GLY A 123 0.85 10.56 5.59
CA GLY A 123 1.64 11.17 6.65
C GLY A 123 3.13 10.89 6.49
N SER A 124 3.49 9.64 6.15
CA SER A 124 4.87 9.27 5.83
C SER A 124 5.46 10.08 4.68
N LEU A 125 4.69 10.31 3.62
CA LEU A 125 5.15 11.15 2.50
C LEU A 125 5.40 12.59 2.92
N TYR A 126 4.53 13.17 3.75
CA TYR A 126 4.67 14.57 4.17
C TYR A 126 5.96 14.85 4.95
N TYR A 127 6.46 13.96 5.80
CA TYR A 127 7.72 14.22 6.52
C TYR A 127 8.97 13.68 5.82
N LYS A 128 8.83 12.77 4.83
CA LYS A 128 9.98 12.22 4.10
C LYS A 128 10.32 12.99 2.82
N VAL A 129 9.34 13.63 2.20
CA VAL A 129 9.53 14.41 1.00
C VAL A 129 10.04 15.81 1.37
N PRO A 130 11.02 16.38 0.65
CA PRO A 130 11.44 17.75 0.90
C PRO A 130 10.28 18.74 0.82
N GLY A 131 10.33 19.79 1.64
CA GLY A 131 9.36 20.88 1.61
C GLY A 131 9.53 21.80 0.37
N TRP A 132 8.67 22.82 0.30
CA TRP A 132 8.75 23.82 -0.73
C TRP A 132 10.14 24.52 -0.73
N PRO A 133 10.75 24.88 -1.91
CA PRO A 133 10.18 24.79 -3.26
C PRO A 133 10.40 23.46 -4.00
N ILE A 134 11.06 22.49 -3.40
CA ILE A 134 11.46 21.24 -4.06
C ILE A 134 10.27 20.26 -4.15
N GLY A 135 9.57 20.08 -3.04
CA GLY A 135 8.48 19.13 -2.93
C GLY A 135 7.31 19.68 -2.11
N PHE A 136 6.54 18.75 -1.57
CA PHE A 136 5.32 19.06 -0.81
C PHE A 136 5.42 18.67 0.68
N GLY A 137 6.64 18.40 1.18
CA GLY A 137 6.85 18.04 2.57
C GLY A 137 6.32 19.11 3.52
N ASP A 138 5.69 18.65 4.63
CA ASP A 138 4.98 19.49 5.59
C ASP A 138 4.80 18.69 6.89
N ASP A 139 5.54 19.04 7.94
CA ASP A 139 5.53 18.31 9.20
C ASP A 139 4.21 18.44 9.96
N GLU A 140 3.51 19.56 9.82
CA GLU A 140 2.18 19.75 10.44
C GLU A 140 1.15 18.82 9.79
N MET A 141 1.16 18.74 8.47
CA MET A 141 0.32 17.80 7.74
C MET A 141 0.73 16.35 8.02
N ALA A 142 2.02 16.05 8.16
CA ALA A 142 2.50 14.72 8.55
C ALA A 142 1.91 14.28 9.89
N GLU A 143 2.07 15.12 10.93
CA GLU A 143 1.52 14.80 12.26
C GLU A 143 0.00 14.61 12.22
N LYS A 144 -0.72 15.50 11.54
CA LYS A 144 -2.18 15.40 11.39
C LYS A 144 -2.62 14.08 10.76
N MET A 145 -1.97 13.65 9.68
CA MET A 145 -2.30 12.40 9.00
C MET A 145 -1.95 11.19 9.86
N LEU A 146 -0.78 11.18 10.48
CA LEU A 146 -0.34 10.06 11.34
C LEU A 146 -1.20 9.91 12.59
N ARG A 147 -1.62 11.01 13.21
CA ARG A 147 -2.58 10.98 14.33
C ARG A 147 -3.92 10.39 13.87
N LYS A 148 -4.40 10.77 12.67
CA LYS A 148 -5.63 10.20 12.13
C LYS A 148 -5.52 8.69 11.87
N ALA A 149 -4.37 8.23 11.41
CA ALA A 149 -4.09 6.80 11.27
C ALA A 149 -4.17 6.07 12.62
N LEU A 150 -3.63 6.66 13.69
CA LEU A 150 -3.68 6.10 15.04
C LEU A 150 -5.10 6.12 15.66
N GLU A 151 -5.94 7.10 15.31
CA GLU A 151 -7.35 7.09 15.71
C GLU A 151 -8.11 5.89 15.13
N ILE A 152 -7.83 5.55 13.86
CA ILE A 152 -8.48 4.44 13.17
C ILE A 152 -7.88 3.09 13.61
N ASN A 153 -6.57 3.01 13.77
CA ASN A 153 -5.84 1.78 14.07
C ASN A 153 -4.82 2.00 15.19
N PRO A 154 -5.29 2.16 16.44
CA PRO A 154 -4.42 2.53 17.56
C PRO A 154 -3.35 1.49 17.90
N ASP A 155 -3.58 0.21 17.64
CA ASP A 155 -2.68 -0.89 18.01
C ASP A 155 -1.94 -1.49 16.80
N GLY A 156 -2.11 -0.89 15.61
CA GLY A 156 -1.45 -1.35 14.39
C GLY A 156 0.06 -1.12 14.42
N ILE A 157 0.82 -2.07 13.88
CA ILE A 157 2.29 -1.97 13.82
C ILE A 157 2.74 -0.77 12.97
N ASP A 158 2.16 -0.59 11.78
CA ASP A 158 2.59 0.45 10.85
C ASP A 158 2.23 1.88 11.34
N PRO A 159 1.00 2.22 11.79
CA PRO A 159 0.70 3.57 12.25
C PRO A 159 1.54 3.97 13.47
N ASN A 160 1.78 3.05 14.42
CA ASN A 160 2.64 3.33 15.56
C ASN A 160 4.12 3.50 15.16
N TYR A 161 4.62 2.69 14.23
CA TYR A 161 5.99 2.82 13.73
C TYR A 161 6.21 4.14 12.98
N PHE A 162 5.35 4.48 12.02
CA PHE A 162 5.54 5.69 11.22
C PHE A 162 5.36 6.97 12.04
N TYR A 163 4.45 6.97 13.02
CA TYR A 163 4.35 8.10 13.94
C TYR A 163 5.59 8.22 14.81
N ALA A 164 6.16 7.11 15.28
CA ALA A 164 7.41 7.12 16.04
C ALA A 164 8.61 7.58 15.20
N ASP A 165 8.70 7.16 13.93
CA ASP A 165 9.74 7.60 13.00
C ASP A 165 9.66 9.12 12.77
N PHE A 166 8.46 9.65 12.56
CA PHE A 166 8.21 11.09 12.48
C PHE A 166 8.68 11.81 13.77
N LEU A 167 8.24 11.33 14.94
CA LEU A 167 8.61 11.92 16.22
C LEU A 167 10.13 11.90 16.47
N ALA A 168 10.81 10.84 16.06
CA ALA A 168 12.26 10.72 16.16
C ALA A 168 12.96 11.78 15.30
N GLN A 169 12.49 12.03 14.09
CA GLN A 169 13.03 13.05 13.19
C GLN A 169 12.72 14.47 13.69
N ASP A 170 11.58 14.67 14.33
CA ASP A 170 11.19 15.94 14.99
C ASP A 170 11.91 16.17 16.35
N GLY A 171 12.81 15.27 16.77
CA GLY A 171 13.57 15.38 18.01
C GLY A 171 12.81 14.97 19.28
N ARG A 172 11.59 14.49 19.16
CA ARG A 172 10.70 14.06 20.26
C ARG A 172 10.99 12.61 20.69
N LYS A 173 12.26 12.34 21.05
CA LYS A 173 12.80 10.99 21.33
C LYS A 173 11.97 10.19 22.34
N LYS A 174 11.55 10.81 23.45
CA LYS A 174 10.79 10.10 24.51
C LYS A 174 9.46 9.58 23.99
N GLU A 175 8.75 10.37 23.21
CA GLU A 175 7.48 9.99 22.60
C GLU A 175 7.70 8.92 21.52
N ALA A 176 8.73 9.08 20.68
CA ALA A 176 9.11 8.08 19.68
C ALA A 176 9.32 6.70 20.32
N ILE A 177 10.06 6.60 21.40
CA ILE A 177 10.30 5.35 22.13
C ILE A 177 8.99 4.73 22.64
N GLN A 178 8.03 5.53 23.11
CA GLN A 178 6.72 5.02 23.55
C GLN A 178 5.95 4.36 22.38
N TYR A 179 5.88 5.03 21.22
CA TYR A 179 5.18 4.50 20.06
C TYR A 179 5.92 3.30 19.42
N LEU A 180 7.26 3.30 19.41
CA LEU A 180 8.05 2.12 19.00
C LEU A 180 7.78 0.91 19.88
N THR A 181 7.73 1.12 21.21
CA THR A 181 7.41 0.06 22.17
C THR A 181 5.99 -0.49 21.93
N LYS A 182 5.05 0.39 21.58
CA LYS A 182 3.69 -0.01 21.23
C LYS A 182 3.66 -0.79 19.92
N ALA A 183 4.36 -0.31 18.89
CA ALA A 183 4.50 -1.00 17.61
C ALA A 183 5.12 -2.40 17.76
N GLN A 184 6.11 -2.55 18.64
CA GLN A 184 6.75 -3.84 18.90
C GLN A 184 5.78 -4.89 19.49
N LYS A 185 4.78 -4.43 20.24
CA LYS A 185 3.75 -5.26 20.88
C LYS A 185 2.53 -5.50 19.98
N ALA A 186 2.49 -4.92 18.79
CA ALA A 186 1.36 -5.06 17.89
C ALA A 186 1.09 -6.53 17.54
N PRO A 187 -0.19 -6.93 17.42
CA PRO A 187 -0.55 -8.31 17.09
C PRO A 187 -0.02 -8.68 15.69
N PRO A 188 0.44 -9.93 15.49
CA PRO A 188 0.93 -10.38 14.21
C PRO A 188 -0.19 -10.47 13.17
N ARG A 189 0.14 -10.13 11.92
CA ARG A 189 -0.75 -10.26 10.77
C ARG A 189 -0.50 -11.61 10.09
N ALA A 190 -1.44 -12.54 10.23
CA ALA A 190 -1.27 -13.92 9.77
C ALA A 190 -0.98 -14.04 8.25
N ASP A 191 -1.49 -13.12 7.46
CA ASP A 191 -1.33 -13.07 5.99
C ASP A 191 -0.07 -12.30 5.53
N ARG A 192 0.65 -11.63 6.45
CA ARG A 192 1.80 -10.75 6.15
C ARG A 192 3.04 -10.98 7.05
N PRO A 193 3.46 -12.23 7.31
CA PRO A 193 4.52 -12.53 8.28
C PRO A 193 5.88 -11.91 7.93
N LEU A 194 6.26 -11.88 6.64
CA LEU A 194 7.51 -11.27 6.19
C LEU A 194 7.51 -9.75 6.39
N ALA A 195 6.38 -9.09 6.10
CA ALA A 195 6.24 -7.65 6.34
C ALA A 195 6.34 -7.32 7.84
N ASP A 196 5.74 -8.14 8.70
CA ASP A 196 5.83 -7.97 10.15
C ASP A 196 7.25 -8.19 10.67
N GLN A 197 7.95 -9.20 10.13
CA GLN A 197 9.35 -9.46 10.48
C GLN A 197 10.24 -8.27 10.11
N GLY A 198 10.13 -7.78 8.88
CA GLY A 198 10.90 -6.63 8.42
C GLY A 198 10.60 -5.37 9.24
N ARG A 199 9.32 -5.08 9.50
CA ARG A 199 8.94 -3.93 10.33
C ARG A 199 9.48 -4.03 11.76
N LYS A 200 9.49 -5.21 12.35
CA LYS A 200 10.10 -5.43 13.68
C LYS A 200 11.60 -5.18 13.69
N GLN A 201 12.30 -5.50 12.61
CA GLN A 201 13.73 -5.18 12.46
C GLN A 201 13.96 -3.66 12.38
N GLU A 202 13.14 -2.93 11.62
CA GLU A 202 13.19 -1.47 11.55
C GLU A 202 12.88 -0.83 12.92
N ILE A 203 11.89 -1.34 13.65
CA ILE A 203 11.57 -0.89 15.03
C ILE A 203 12.77 -1.11 15.95
N ALA A 204 13.39 -2.29 15.93
CA ALA A 204 14.53 -2.60 16.78
C ALA A 204 15.74 -1.71 16.47
N LYS A 205 15.99 -1.45 15.18
CA LYS A 205 17.05 -0.54 14.74
C LYS A 205 16.82 0.86 15.27
N LEU A 206 15.63 1.44 15.05
CA LEU A 206 15.32 2.80 15.47
C LEU A 206 15.34 2.94 17.01
N LEU A 207 14.87 1.93 17.76
CA LEU A 207 14.99 1.90 19.22
C LEU A 207 16.44 1.95 19.67
N GLY A 208 17.35 1.21 19.00
CA GLY A 208 18.78 1.24 19.30
C GLY A 208 19.45 2.59 19.00
N GLU A 209 18.99 3.31 17.98
CA GLU A 209 19.49 4.65 17.62
C GLU A 209 19.02 5.76 18.61
N LEU A 210 17.92 5.53 19.31
CA LEU A 210 17.33 6.51 20.24
C LEU A 210 17.76 6.32 21.70
N GLN A 211 18.38 5.21 22.04
CA GLN A 211 18.92 4.93 23.38
C GLN A 211 20.33 5.50 23.53
#